data_3a0c9dae690bd15a2abb206e7f4a00d7
#
_entry.id   3a0c9dae690bd15a2abb206e7f4a00d7
#
_cell.length_a   1.000
_cell.length_b   1.000
_cell.length_c   1.000
_cell.angle_alpha   90.00
_cell.angle_beta   90.00
_cell.angle_gamma   90.00
#
_symmetry.space_group_name_H-M   'P 1'
#
loop_
_entity.id
_entity.type
_entity.pdbx_description
1 polymer ?
#
loop_
_entity_poly.entity_id
_entity_poly.type
_entity_poly.pdbx_seq_one_letter_code
_entity_poly.pdbx_strand_id
1 'polypeptide(L)'
;MDKIAIISDVHANITALNAVLDDIYSRGISRIFCLGDSVTKCCNPDLVIDKLRENCEVVLRGNCDESISSPNAKLKSFWSRVKIGEERANYLHNLPVMAEFYMSGRLVRLFHASPFSTSHIYNPMYSNQNTLREVIELGSPMQLFENTEFLGKTPNDPIPDVIGYGHIHTPNVFRYKNKTIFNTGSVGMPIEMANDNNLQNADNRFSTLASYIILEGIYDSKELSTFSINLVRVPFDIEKEIEYLENSDMPGKDKIIKSLRTASSN
;
A
#
# COMPACT_ATOMS: atom_id res chain seq x y z
N MET A 1 11.76 -21.94 -6.43
CA MET A 1 11.38 -20.57 -6.83
C MET A 1 11.17 -19.78 -5.55
N ASP A 2 11.72 -18.57 -5.51
CA ASP A 2 11.58 -17.69 -4.36
C ASP A 2 10.20 -17.03 -4.41
N LYS A 3 9.69 -16.69 -3.21
CA LYS A 3 8.44 -15.96 -3.06
C LYS A 3 8.68 -14.71 -2.24
N ILE A 4 8.13 -13.59 -2.70
CA ILE A 4 8.15 -12.31 -2.01
C ILE A 4 6.70 -11.88 -1.80
N ALA A 5 6.31 -11.60 -0.56
CA ALA A 5 5.04 -10.97 -0.26
C ALA A 5 5.19 -9.45 -0.30
N ILE A 6 4.30 -8.78 -1.02
CA ILE A 6 4.24 -7.32 -1.12
C ILE A 6 2.94 -6.86 -0.48
N ILE A 7 3.04 -6.16 0.62
CA ILE A 7 1.91 -5.58 1.38
C ILE A 7 1.94 -4.05 1.29
N SER A 8 0.83 -3.38 1.55
CA SER A 8 0.74 -1.92 1.60
C SER A 8 -0.48 -1.46 2.40
N ASP A 9 -0.49 -0.18 2.76
CA ASP A 9 -1.68 0.51 3.28
C ASP A 9 -2.28 -0.22 4.50
N VAL A 10 -1.42 -0.45 5.51
CA VAL A 10 -1.80 -1.14 6.76
C VAL A 10 -2.68 -0.26 7.65
N HIS A 11 -2.44 1.07 7.61
CA HIS A 11 -3.30 2.06 8.25
C HIS A 11 -3.63 1.78 9.72
N ALA A 12 -2.59 1.43 10.49
CA ALA A 12 -2.71 1.17 11.93
C ALA A 12 -3.69 0.05 12.32
N ASN A 13 -4.11 -0.81 11.36
CA ASN A 13 -4.97 -1.96 11.57
C ASN A 13 -4.12 -3.18 11.94
N ILE A 14 -3.91 -3.37 13.22
CA ILE A 14 -3.06 -4.46 13.73
C ILE A 14 -3.69 -5.84 13.53
N THR A 15 -5.03 -5.90 13.54
CA THR A 15 -5.77 -7.15 13.38
C THR A 15 -5.64 -7.68 11.95
N ALA A 16 -5.80 -6.82 10.96
CA ALA A 16 -5.60 -7.18 9.56
C ALA A 16 -4.13 -7.52 9.25
N LEU A 17 -3.17 -6.75 9.81
CA LEU A 17 -1.75 -7.05 9.63
C LEU A 17 -1.39 -8.43 10.19
N ASN A 18 -1.87 -8.79 11.36
CA ASN A 18 -1.62 -10.10 11.95
C ASN A 18 -2.17 -11.22 11.04
N ALA A 19 -3.41 -11.11 10.58
CA ALA A 19 -4.01 -12.10 9.70
C ALA A 19 -3.23 -12.28 8.38
N VAL A 20 -2.75 -11.17 7.79
CA VAL A 20 -1.94 -11.21 6.56
C VAL A 20 -0.57 -11.85 6.82
N LEU A 21 0.11 -11.51 7.92
CA LEU A 21 1.39 -12.12 8.28
C LEU A 21 1.25 -13.63 8.54
N ASP A 22 0.20 -14.04 9.23
CA ASP A 22 -0.10 -15.47 9.48
C ASP A 22 -0.32 -16.24 8.17
N ASP A 23 -1.07 -15.66 7.22
CA ASP A 23 -1.26 -16.26 5.89
C ASP A 23 0.05 -16.35 5.09
N ILE A 24 0.87 -15.27 5.11
CA ILE A 24 2.18 -15.24 4.47
C ILE A 24 3.10 -16.34 5.01
N TYR A 25 3.19 -16.47 6.34
CA TYR A 25 4.02 -17.49 6.97
C TYR A 25 3.49 -18.91 6.74
N SER A 26 2.17 -19.10 6.72
CA SER A 26 1.56 -20.40 6.40
C SER A 26 1.91 -20.89 4.99
N ARG A 27 2.23 -19.97 4.07
CA ARG A 27 2.70 -20.25 2.70
C ARG A 27 4.22 -20.47 2.61
N GLY A 28 4.94 -20.42 3.73
CA GLY A 28 6.39 -20.54 3.78
C GLY A 28 7.14 -19.35 3.19
N ILE A 29 6.54 -18.16 3.19
CA ILE A 29 7.15 -16.93 2.71
C ILE A 29 7.77 -16.20 3.88
N SER A 30 9.06 -15.86 3.78
CA SER A 30 9.80 -15.10 4.79
C SER A 30 10.23 -13.71 4.34
N ARG A 31 10.24 -13.45 3.02
CA ARG A 31 10.61 -12.15 2.46
C ARG A 31 9.37 -11.30 2.24
N ILE A 32 9.25 -10.22 3.01
CA ILE A 32 8.08 -9.34 3.00
C ILE A 32 8.52 -7.90 2.74
N PHE A 33 7.89 -7.23 1.78
CA PHE A 33 8.09 -5.82 1.48
C PHE A 33 6.79 -5.06 1.72
N CYS A 34 6.86 -3.94 2.44
CA CYS A 34 5.74 -3.05 2.70
C CYS A 34 5.91 -1.75 1.90
N LEU A 35 4.91 -1.36 1.12
CA LEU A 35 4.97 -0.18 0.25
C LEU A 35 4.56 1.13 0.95
N GLY A 36 4.35 1.11 2.28
CA GLY A 36 4.05 2.30 3.06
C GLY A 36 2.60 2.41 3.53
N ASP A 37 2.27 3.59 4.06
CA ASP A 37 1.01 3.91 4.75
C ASP A 37 0.76 2.96 5.94
N SER A 38 1.76 2.93 6.83
CA SER A 38 1.74 2.14 8.05
C SER A 38 0.76 2.69 9.09
N VAL A 39 0.57 4.01 9.09
CA VAL A 39 -0.11 4.78 10.15
C VAL A 39 -1.45 5.36 9.66
N THR A 40 -2.18 6.00 10.57
CA THR A 40 -3.50 6.64 10.33
C THR A 40 -4.66 5.65 10.15
N LYS A 41 -5.89 6.17 10.12
CA LYS A 41 -7.16 5.46 9.97
C LYS A 41 -7.55 4.64 11.21
N CYS A 42 -6.83 3.56 11.56
CA CYS A 42 -7.09 2.78 12.77
C CYS A 42 -6.21 3.23 13.95
N CYS A 43 -6.32 2.53 15.11
CA CYS A 43 -5.88 3.07 16.39
C CYS A 43 -4.57 2.49 16.95
N ASN A 44 -3.89 1.59 16.22
CA ASN A 44 -2.66 0.93 16.69
C ASN A 44 -1.42 1.26 15.83
N PRO A 45 -1.11 2.57 15.57
CA PRO A 45 0.01 2.93 14.68
C PRO A 45 1.37 2.52 15.24
N ASP A 46 1.56 2.58 16.54
CA ASP A 46 2.77 2.18 17.26
C ASP A 46 3.04 0.67 17.09
N LEU A 47 2.03 -0.16 17.35
CA LEU A 47 2.14 -1.61 17.22
C LEU A 47 2.39 -2.04 15.76
N VAL A 48 1.74 -1.37 14.81
CA VAL A 48 1.92 -1.65 13.39
C VAL A 48 3.34 -1.33 12.94
N ILE A 49 3.88 -0.16 13.30
CA ILE A 49 5.26 0.22 12.96
C ILE A 49 6.25 -0.82 13.50
N ASP A 50 6.14 -1.18 14.78
CA ASP A 50 7.05 -2.15 15.39
C ASP A 50 6.97 -3.50 14.69
N LYS A 51 5.75 -3.97 14.40
CA LYS A 51 5.54 -5.25 13.71
C LYS A 51 6.09 -5.24 12.27
N LEU A 52 5.95 -4.14 11.53
CA LEU A 52 6.54 -4.01 10.20
C LEU A 52 8.07 -4.00 10.25
N ARG A 53 8.67 -3.32 11.24
CA ARG A 53 10.12 -3.32 11.45
C ARG A 53 10.69 -4.71 11.76
N GLU A 54 9.93 -5.53 12.48
CA GLU A 54 10.33 -6.89 12.86
C GLU A 54 10.21 -7.90 11.71
N ASN A 55 9.23 -7.69 10.82
CA ASN A 55 8.82 -8.73 9.86
C ASN A 55 9.11 -8.38 8.40
N CYS A 56 9.34 -7.12 8.06
CA CYS A 56 9.58 -6.71 6.68
C CYS A 56 11.07 -6.47 6.42
N GLU A 57 11.57 -7.03 5.32
CA GLU A 57 12.92 -6.77 4.82
C GLU A 57 13.05 -5.34 4.29
N VAL A 58 11.95 -4.82 3.69
CA VAL A 58 11.86 -3.45 3.17
C VAL A 58 10.54 -2.84 3.61
N VAL A 59 10.61 -1.61 4.14
CA VAL A 59 9.44 -0.75 4.36
C VAL A 59 9.69 0.55 3.60
N LEU A 60 8.76 0.93 2.73
CA LEU A 60 8.81 2.21 2.00
C LEU A 60 7.96 3.26 2.71
N ARG A 61 8.21 4.52 2.39
CA ARG A 61 7.45 5.66 2.92
C ARG A 61 6.21 5.91 2.09
N GLY A 62 5.03 5.84 2.73
CA GLY A 62 3.76 6.30 2.16
C GLY A 62 3.47 7.77 2.49
N ASN A 63 2.40 8.30 1.91
CA ASN A 63 2.01 9.71 2.14
C ASN A 63 1.50 9.95 3.58
N CYS A 64 0.89 8.97 4.21
CA CYS A 64 0.49 9.08 5.62
C CYS A 64 1.72 9.04 6.54
N ASP A 65 2.69 8.19 6.24
CA ASP A 65 3.96 8.11 6.97
C ASP A 65 4.73 9.43 6.85
N GLU A 66 4.81 10.00 5.65
CA GLU A 66 5.42 11.31 5.39
C GLU A 66 4.71 12.44 6.13
N SER A 67 3.37 12.47 6.10
CA SER A 67 2.57 13.50 6.76
C SER A 67 2.74 13.48 8.28
N ILE A 68 2.82 12.30 8.91
CA ILE A 68 2.95 12.16 10.36
C ILE A 68 4.38 12.39 10.83
N SER A 69 5.37 11.98 10.04
CA SER A 69 6.78 12.16 10.38
C SER A 69 7.30 13.58 10.15
N SER A 70 6.58 14.39 9.37
CA SER A 70 6.94 15.79 9.13
C SER A 70 6.96 16.61 10.43
N PRO A 71 8.00 17.45 10.65
CA PRO A 71 8.04 18.40 11.77
C PRO A 71 6.84 19.36 11.83
N ASN A 72 6.21 19.60 10.67
CA ASN A 72 5.04 20.47 10.51
C ASN A 72 3.74 19.67 10.38
N ALA A 73 3.64 18.49 10.98
CA ALA A 73 2.46 17.65 10.94
C ALA A 73 1.19 18.41 11.33
N LYS A 74 0.17 18.36 10.46
CA LYS A 74 -1.09 19.09 10.69
C LYS A 74 -1.85 18.52 11.89
N LEU A 75 -2.64 19.35 12.55
CA LEU A 75 -3.47 19.00 13.73
C LEU A 75 -4.28 17.70 13.57
N LYS A 76 -4.73 17.37 12.36
CA LYS A 76 -5.49 16.12 12.08
C LYS A 76 -4.67 14.84 12.27
N SER A 77 -3.35 14.93 12.21
CA SER A 77 -2.43 13.82 12.40
C SER A 77 -1.82 13.80 13.80
N PHE A 78 -2.18 14.76 14.65
CA PHE A 78 -1.53 15.00 15.94
C PHE A 78 -1.66 13.80 16.88
N TRP A 79 -2.85 13.21 16.96
CA TRP A 79 -3.08 12.02 17.81
C TRP A 79 -2.13 10.86 17.46
N SER A 80 -2.07 10.49 16.19
CA SER A 80 -1.18 9.42 15.73
C SER A 80 0.30 9.79 15.96
N ARG A 81 0.68 11.07 15.75
CA ARG A 81 2.05 11.56 15.99
C ARG A 81 2.45 11.42 17.46
N VAL A 82 1.54 11.76 18.38
CA VAL A 82 1.77 11.59 19.82
C VAL A 82 1.88 10.13 20.19
N LYS A 83 0.99 9.30 19.65
CA LYS A 83 0.95 7.85 19.95
C LYS A 83 2.20 7.11 19.50
N ILE A 84 2.75 7.42 18.33
CA ILE A 84 3.97 6.76 17.85
C ILE A 84 5.24 7.23 18.55
N GLY A 85 5.26 8.48 19.05
CA GLY A 85 6.43 9.09 19.67
C GLY A 85 7.54 9.47 18.68
N GLU A 86 8.61 10.12 19.19
CA GLU A 86 9.69 10.67 18.36
C GLU A 86 10.50 9.58 17.66
N GLU A 87 10.79 8.48 18.33
CA GLU A 87 11.64 7.40 17.77
C GLU A 87 11.02 6.80 16.51
N ARG A 88 9.73 6.42 16.58
CA ARG A 88 9.03 5.85 15.42
C ARG A 88 8.77 6.89 14.33
N ALA A 89 8.55 8.15 14.71
CA ALA A 89 8.41 9.22 13.72
C ALA A 89 9.71 9.47 12.94
N ASN A 90 10.87 9.45 13.62
CA ASN A 90 12.16 9.52 12.96
C ASN A 90 12.42 8.30 12.07
N TYR A 91 11.99 7.11 12.49
CA TYR A 91 12.03 5.93 11.64
C TYR A 91 11.22 6.13 10.35
N LEU A 92 9.94 6.54 10.45
CA LEU A 92 9.09 6.80 9.28
C LEU A 92 9.67 7.87 8.35
N HIS A 93 10.26 8.93 8.92
CA HIS A 93 10.89 10.02 8.15
C HIS A 93 12.04 9.53 7.28
N ASN A 94 12.82 8.57 7.75
CA ASN A 94 13.99 8.04 7.08
C ASN A 94 13.71 6.83 6.18
N LEU A 95 12.45 6.42 6.03
CA LEU A 95 12.08 5.33 5.12
C LEU A 95 12.40 5.71 3.67
N PRO A 96 12.92 4.77 2.87
CA PRO A 96 13.12 4.96 1.44
C PRO A 96 11.78 5.14 0.72
N VAL A 97 11.81 5.82 -0.42
CA VAL A 97 10.60 6.04 -1.27
C VAL A 97 10.42 4.97 -2.34
N MET A 98 11.44 4.13 -2.56
CA MET A 98 11.48 3.17 -3.65
C MET A 98 12.36 1.97 -3.27
N ALA A 99 12.02 0.79 -3.83
CA ALA A 99 12.88 -0.38 -3.87
C ALA A 99 12.97 -0.93 -5.30
N GLU A 100 14.12 -1.44 -5.68
CA GLU A 100 14.36 -2.12 -6.96
C GLU A 100 15.12 -3.41 -6.77
N PHE A 101 14.75 -4.43 -7.52
CA PHE A 101 15.46 -5.71 -7.57
C PHE A 101 15.18 -6.43 -8.88
N TYR A 102 16.04 -7.35 -9.25
CA TYR A 102 15.76 -8.27 -10.35
C TYR A 102 15.01 -9.49 -9.87
N MET A 103 14.07 -9.98 -10.69
CA MET A 103 13.39 -11.25 -10.46
C MET A 103 13.09 -11.95 -11.79
N SER A 104 13.69 -13.12 -11.98
CA SER A 104 13.54 -13.90 -13.22
C SER A 104 13.79 -13.08 -14.49
N GLY A 105 14.86 -12.31 -14.50
CA GLY A 105 15.27 -11.47 -15.64
C GLY A 105 14.52 -10.15 -15.80
N ARG A 106 13.61 -9.81 -14.89
CA ARG A 106 12.80 -8.59 -14.91
C ARG A 106 13.24 -7.62 -13.82
N LEU A 107 13.43 -6.36 -14.17
CA LEU A 107 13.63 -5.31 -13.19
C LEU A 107 12.27 -4.94 -12.60
N VAL A 108 12.10 -5.21 -11.31
CA VAL A 108 10.92 -4.87 -10.52
C VAL A 108 11.20 -3.59 -9.75
N ARG A 109 10.32 -2.60 -9.84
CA ARG A 109 10.38 -1.37 -9.06
C ARG A 109 9.11 -1.22 -8.23
N LEU A 110 9.29 -0.90 -6.97
CA LEU A 110 8.23 -0.72 -5.99
C LEU A 110 8.29 0.69 -5.41
N PHE A 111 7.14 1.34 -5.26
CA PHE A 111 6.98 2.61 -4.57
C PHE A 111 5.57 2.69 -3.96
N HIS A 112 5.28 3.72 -3.16
CA HIS A 112 3.95 3.82 -2.55
C HIS A 112 2.87 4.21 -3.56
N ALA A 113 3.03 5.33 -4.28
CA ALA A 113 1.99 5.85 -5.18
C ALA A 113 2.47 6.01 -6.62
N SER A 114 3.53 6.78 -6.86
CA SER A 114 4.05 7.05 -8.20
C SER A 114 5.54 7.38 -8.20
N PRO A 115 6.20 7.44 -9.37
CA PRO A 115 7.59 7.90 -9.47
C PRO A 115 7.78 9.39 -9.15
N PHE A 116 6.71 10.15 -8.98
CA PHE A 116 6.78 11.61 -8.81
C PHE A 116 6.48 12.05 -7.38
N SER A 117 5.75 11.24 -6.61
CA SER A 117 5.28 11.62 -5.29
C SER A 117 4.71 10.41 -4.53
N THR A 118 4.70 10.49 -3.21
CA THR A 118 3.98 9.54 -2.34
C THR A 118 2.46 9.69 -2.41
N SER A 119 1.94 10.74 -3.05
CA SER A 119 0.51 11.10 -3.03
C SER A 119 -0.16 11.14 -4.42
N HIS A 120 0.59 10.95 -5.51
CA HIS A 120 0.00 10.95 -6.85
C HIS A 120 -0.87 9.71 -7.06
N ILE A 121 -2.10 9.90 -7.47
CA ILE A 121 -3.02 8.80 -7.73
C ILE A 121 -2.90 8.39 -9.20
N TYR A 122 -2.62 7.11 -9.43
CA TYR A 122 -2.86 6.45 -10.69
C TYR A 122 -3.88 5.33 -10.48
N ASN A 123 -5.06 5.45 -11.08
CA ASN A 123 -6.07 4.41 -11.02
C ASN A 123 -6.47 4.00 -12.46
N PRO A 124 -6.04 2.81 -12.92
CA PRO A 124 -6.31 2.34 -14.28
C PRO A 124 -7.81 2.13 -14.56
N MET A 125 -8.63 2.01 -13.51
CA MET A 125 -10.07 1.79 -13.62
C MET A 125 -10.84 3.10 -13.85
N TYR A 126 -10.23 4.27 -13.58
CA TYR A 126 -10.85 5.60 -13.75
C TYR A 126 -10.30 6.34 -14.98
N SER A 127 -10.06 5.67 -16.08
CA SER A 127 -9.54 6.28 -17.32
C SER A 127 -10.51 7.25 -18.02
N ASN A 128 -11.67 7.57 -17.44
CA ASN A 128 -12.65 8.50 -17.98
C ASN A 128 -12.98 9.61 -16.97
N GLN A 129 -12.37 10.79 -17.19
CA GLN A 129 -12.89 12.15 -17.10
C GLN A 129 -14.11 12.36 -16.18
N ASN A 130 -13.95 13.12 -15.11
CA ASN A 130 -14.98 13.83 -14.33
C ASN A 130 -15.12 13.50 -12.85
N THR A 131 -14.12 13.03 -12.15
CA THR A 131 -14.15 13.10 -10.70
C THR A 131 -13.31 14.26 -10.19
N LEU A 132 -14.01 15.30 -9.79
CA LEU A 132 -13.54 16.50 -9.12
C LEU A 132 -12.86 16.19 -7.78
N ARG A 133 -11.57 15.92 -7.82
CA ARG A 133 -10.60 16.17 -6.73
C ARG A 133 -9.25 16.26 -7.39
N GLU A 134 -8.38 17.13 -6.91
CA GLU A 134 -7.01 17.42 -7.36
C GLU A 134 -6.16 16.13 -7.50
N VAL A 135 -6.56 15.28 -8.41
CA VAL A 135 -5.84 14.11 -8.87
C VAL A 135 -4.96 14.64 -9.98
N ILE A 136 -3.66 14.73 -9.76
CA ILE A 136 -2.73 14.83 -10.86
C ILE A 136 -2.81 13.46 -11.55
N GLU A 137 -3.71 13.35 -12.52
CA GLU A 137 -3.84 12.16 -13.34
C GLU A 137 -2.55 11.98 -14.12
N LEU A 138 -1.87 10.88 -13.88
CA LEU A 138 -0.88 10.44 -14.85
C LEU A 138 -1.63 10.17 -16.14
N GLY A 139 -1.28 10.91 -17.19
CA GLY A 139 -1.97 10.84 -18.49
C GLY A 139 -1.76 9.51 -19.23
N SER A 140 -0.80 8.68 -18.77
CA SER A 140 -0.50 7.37 -19.35
C SER A 140 0.10 6.42 -18.31
N PRO A 141 -0.24 5.10 -18.35
CA PRO A 141 0.42 4.08 -17.53
C PRO A 141 1.95 4.05 -17.68
N MET A 142 2.49 4.52 -18.82
CA MET A 142 3.94 4.57 -19.03
C MET A 142 4.67 5.52 -18.10
N GLN A 143 4.00 6.53 -17.57
CA GLN A 143 4.59 7.46 -16.62
C GLN A 143 5.00 6.77 -15.30
N LEU A 144 4.36 5.65 -14.93
CA LEU A 144 4.79 4.83 -13.79
C LEU A 144 6.20 4.22 -13.96
N PHE A 145 6.71 4.16 -15.19
CA PHE A 145 8.03 3.59 -15.50
C PHE A 145 9.12 4.66 -15.62
N GLU A 146 8.79 5.93 -15.43
CA GLU A 146 9.76 7.02 -15.56
C GLU A 146 10.83 6.98 -14.46
N ASN A 147 12.04 7.34 -14.84
CA ASN A 147 13.12 7.62 -13.91
C ASN A 147 13.02 9.09 -13.50
N THR A 148 12.87 9.34 -12.19
CA THR A 148 12.69 10.69 -11.65
C THR A 148 13.68 10.99 -10.53
N GLU A 149 13.94 12.27 -10.32
CA GLU A 149 14.76 12.74 -9.21
C GLU A 149 14.14 12.36 -7.86
N PHE A 150 12.80 12.35 -7.76
CA PHE A 150 12.09 11.91 -6.55
C PHE A 150 12.48 10.48 -6.13
N LEU A 151 12.69 9.59 -7.09
CA LEU A 151 13.17 8.22 -6.85
C LEU A 151 14.72 8.13 -6.75
N GLY A 152 15.44 9.25 -6.86
CA GLY A 152 16.90 9.25 -6.95
C GLY A 152 17.42 8.62 -8.25
N LYS A 153 16.62 8.68 -9.35
CA LYS A 153 16.95 8.10 -10.64
C LYS A 153 17.28 9.15 -11.68
N THR A 154 18.12 8.79 -12.62
CA THR A 154 18.48 9.59 -13.81
C THR A 154 17.84 9.01 -15.07
N PRO A 155 17.71 9.79 -16.16
CA PRO A 155 17.18 9.28 -17.42
C PRO A 155 17.95 8.08 -18.01
N ASN A 156 19.21 7.88 -17.61
CA ASN A 156 20.05 6.80 -18.09
C ASN A 156 19.95 5.50 -17.28
N ASP A 157 19.24 5.52 -16.14
CA ASP A 157 19.03 4.33 -15.35
C ASP A 157 18.11 3.32 -16.08
N PRO A 158 18.24 2.02 -15.79
CA PRO A 158 17.38 1.01 -16.39
C PRO A 158 15.90 1.29 -16.14
N ILE A 159 15.08 1.11 -17.18
CA ILE A 159 13.62 1.21 -17.10
C ILE A 159 13.06 -0.11 -16.59
N PRO A 160 12.25 -0.12 -15.51
CA PRO A 160 11.70 -1.35 -14.96
C PRO A 160 10.76 -2.08 -15.94
N ASP A 161 10.63 -3.39 -15.76
CA ASP A 161 9.70 -4.26 -16.49
C ASP A 161 8.39 -4.46 -15.74
N VAL A 162 8.47 -4.35 -14.42
CA VAL A 162 7.35 -4.55 -13.50
C VAL A 162 7.31 -3.40 -12.50
N ILE A 163 6.12 -2.81 -12.34
CA ILE A 163 5.84 -1.80 -11.32
C ILE A 163 4.85 -2.36 -10.31
N GLY A 164 5.17 -2.20 -9.00
CA GLY A 164 4.25 -2.44 -7.90
C GLY A 164 4.01 -1.18 -7.09
N TYR A 165 2.75 -0.90 -6.74
CA TYR A 165 2.37 0.27 -5.94
C TYR A 165 1.16 -0.03 -5.04
N GLY A 166 0.87 0.86 -4.09
CA GLY A 166 -0.24 0.83 -3.14
C GLY A 166 -1.20 2.00 -3.32
N HIS A 167 -1.44 2.76 -2.25
CA HIS A 167 -2.11 4.07 -2.18
C HIS A 167 -3.60 4.10 -2.55
N ILE A 168 -4.04 3.42 -3.62
CA ILE A 168 -5.45 3.45 -4.06
C ILE A 168 -6.32 2.39 -3.38
N HIS A 169 -5.74 1.50 -2.58
CA HIS A 169 -6.40 0.42 -1.82
C HIS A 169 -7.15 -0.63 -2.65
N THR A 170 -7.21 -0.47 -3.97
CA THR A 170 -7.91 -1.38 -4.88
C THR A 170 -6.92 -2.28 -5.60
N PRO A 171 -6.88 -3.58 -5.27
CA PRO A 171 -5.90 -4.49 -5.84
C PRO A 171 -6.19 -4.74 -7.33
N ASN A 172 -5.14 -4.72 -8.13
CA ASN A 172 -5.24 -5.04 -9.55
C ASN A 172 -3.90 -5.52 -10.11
N VAL A 173 -3.95 -6.24 -11.24
CA VAL A 173 -2.79 -6.63 -12.04
C VAL A 173 -3.16 -6.46 -13.51
N PHE A 174 -2.37 -5.74 -14.26
CA PHE A 174 -2.60 -5.58 -15.70
C PHE A 174 -1.30 -5.42 -16.48
N ARG A 175 -1.38 -5.56 -17.80
CA ARG A 175 -0.26 -5.36 -18.71
C ARG A 175 -0.52 -4.19 -19.64
N TYR A 176 0.54 -3.42 -19.88
CA TYR A 176 0.54 -2.31 -20.82
C TYR A 176 1.86 -2.26 -21.59
N LYS A 177 1.83 -2.36 -22.91
CA LYS A 177 3.02 -2.30 -23.79
C LYS A 177 4.17 -3.22 -23.33
N ASN A 178 3.90 -4.50 -23.10
CA ASN A 178 4.84 -5.50 -22.59
C ASN A 178 5.39 -5.25 -21.17
N LYS A 179 4.96 -4.23 -20.48
CA LYS A 179 5.23 -3.98 -19.07
C LYS A 179 4.10 -4.53 -18.20
N THR A 180 4.41 -4.86 -16.97
CA THR A 180 3.42 -5.32 -15.98
C THR A 180 3.28 -4.30 -14.87
N ILE A 181 2.06 -4.04 -14.44
CA ILE A 181 1.73 -3.12 -13.37
C ILE A 181 0.81 -3.86 -12.40
N PHE A 182 1.07 -3.74 -11.10
CA PHE A 182 0.17 -4.25 -10.08
C PHE A 182 -0.02 -3.25 -8.94
N ASN A 183 -1.21 -3.26 -8.36
CA ASN A 183 -1.50 -2.63 -7.09
C ASN A 183 -1.76 -3.70 -6.04
N THR A 184 -1.17 -3.56 -4.87
CA THR A 184 -1.33 -4.54 -3.79
C THR A 184 -2.71 -4.51 -3.14
N GLY A 185 -3.47 -3.44 -3.37
CA GLY A 185 -4.62 -3.10 -2.55
C GLY A 185 -4.19 -2.60 -1.18
N SER A 186 -4.97 -2.91 -0.16
CA SER A 186 -4.70 -2.50 1.21
C SER A 186 -4.84 -3.66 2.17
N VAL A 187 -3.95 -3.72 3.16
CA VAL A 187 -4.08 -4.62 4.30
C VAL A 187 -5.16 -4.12 5.25
N GLY A 188 -5.08 -2.84 5.66
CA GLY A 188 -5.91 -2.33 6.75
C GLY A 188 -7.24 -1.70 6.36
N MET A 189 -7.30 -1.15 5.13
CA MET A 189 -8.48 -0.42 4.62
C MET A 189 -8.78 -0.80 3.17
N PRO A 190 -9.00 -2.09 2.88
CA PRO A 190 -9.20 -2.57 1.52
C PRO A 190 -10.48 -1.98 0.91
N ILE A 191 -10.39 -1.57 -0.35
CA ILE A 191 -11.50 -0.99 -1.12
C ILE A 191 -11.82 -1.93 -2.29
N GLU A 192 -13.11 -2.23 -2.46
CA GLU A 192 -13.63 -2.86 -3.66
C GLU A 192 -14.39 -1.81 -4.48
N MET A 193 -14.06 -1.76 -5.76
CA MET A 193 -14.84 -0.93 -6.68
C MET A 193 -16.12 -1.65 -7.02
N ALA A 194 -17.26 -1.02 -6.75
CA ALA A 194 -18.50 -1.46 -7.32
C ALA A 194 -18.47 -1.20 -8.84
N ASN A 195 -18.61 -2.26 -9.64
CA ASN A 195 -18.84 -2.18 -11.08
C ASN A 195 -20.25 -1.64 -11.34
N ASP A 196 -20.47 -0.38 -11.05
CA ASP A 196 -21.71 0.27 -11.45
C ASP A 196 -21.36 1.27 -12.55
N ASN A 197 -21.99 1.09 -13.74
CA ASN A 197 -21.83 1.98 -14.90
C ASN A 197 -22.36 3.41 -14.61
N ASN A 198 -22.77 3.68 -13.39
CA ASN A 198 -23.27 4.95 -12.92
C ASN A 198 -22.24 5.61 -11.98
N LEU A 199 -21.21 6.21 -12.58
CA LEU A 199 -20.09 6.89 -11.88
C LEU A 199 -20.51 8.01 -10.91
N GLN A 200 -21.79 8.43 -10.91
CA GLN A 200 -22.31 9.43 -9.98
C GLN A 200 -22.65 8.85 -8.60
N ASN A 201 -22.74 7.54 -8.46
CA ASN A 201 -23.03 6.81 -7.22
C ASN A 201 -22.07 5.63 -6.97
N ALA A 202 -20.81 5.74 -7.39
CA ALA A 202 -19.81 4.75 -7.06
C ALA A 202 -19.57 4.78 -5.54
N ASP A 203 -20.36 4.03 -4.82
CA ASP A 203 -20.10 3.69 -3.42
C ASP A 203 -18.80 2.89 -3.38
N ASN A 204 -17.71 3.56 -3.02
CA ASN A 204 -16.50 2.86 -2.63
C ASN A 204 -16.86 1.96 -1.46
N ARG A 205 -16.95 0.68 -1.71
CA ARG A 205 -17.23 -0.30 -0.66
C ARG A 205 -15.91 -0.73 -0.04
N PHE A 206 -15.84 -0.67 1.27
CA PHE A 206 -14.77 -1.34 1.98
C PHE A 206 -14.94 -2.85 1.83
N SER A 207 -13.83 -3.55 1.65
CA SER A 207 -13.84 -5.01 1.69
C SER A 207 -13.59 -5.50 3.10
N THR A 208 -14.16 -6.65 3.43
CA THR A 208 -13.84 -7.39 4.65
C THR A 208 -12.59 -8.27 4.48
N LEU A 209 -11.95 -8.20 3.31
CA LEU A 209 -10.78 -9.00 2.97
C LEU A 209 -9.58 -8.09 2.74
N ALA A 210 -8.58 -8.19 3.60
CA ALA A 210 -7.26 -7.62 3.37
C ALA A 210 -6.67 -8.16 2.06
N SER A 211 -5.79 -7.41 1.41
CA SER A 211 -5.15 -7.87 0.18
C SER A 211 -3.65 -7.67 0.20
N TYR A 212 -2.94 -8.56 -0.50
CA TYR A 212 -1.53 -8.45 -0.77
C TYR A 212 -1.16 -9.20 -2.07
N ILE A 213 0.06 -8.97 -2.56
CA ILE A 213 0.59 -9.63 -3.76
C ILE A 213 1.71 -10.59 -3.37
N ILE A 214 1.77 -11.75 -4.05
CA ILE A 214 2.95 -12.63 -4.05
C ILE A 214 3.60 -12.53 -5.42
N LEU A 215 4.89 -12.16 -5.45
CA LEU A 215 5.76 -12.34 -6.59
C LEU A 215 6.49 -13.68 -6.45
N GLU A 216 6.48 -14.49 -7.51
CA GLU A 216 7.15 -15.78 -7.53
C GLU A 216 8.08 -15.90 -8.73
N GLY A 217 9.35 -16.24 -8.49
CA GLY A 217 10.39 -16.29 -9.50
C GLY A 217 11.75 -16.66 -8.89
N ILE A 218 12.84 -16.29 -9.56
CA ILE A 218 14.19 -16.42 -9.04
C ILE A 218 14.67 -15.01 -8.65
N TYR A 219 14.80 -14.78 -7.34
CA TYR A 219 15.21 -13.48 -6.80
C TYR A 219 16.65 -13.15 -7.17
N ASP A 220 16.89 -11.87 -7.46
CA ASP A 220 18.18 -11.30 -7.87
C ASP A 220 18.78 -11.93 -9.16
N SER A 221 17.96 -12.63 -9.94
CA SER A 221 18.39 -13.20 -11.22
C SER A 221 18.07 -12.26 -12.37
N LYS A 222 19.07 -11.98 -13.21
CA LYS A 222 18.94 -11.27 -14.49
C LYS A 222 18.64 -12.19 -15.67
N GLU A 223 18.64 -13.50 -15.45
CA GLU A 223 18.30 -14.49 -16.47
C GLU A 223 16.78 -14.66 -16.57
N LEU A 224 16.25 -14.61 -17.80
CA LEU A 224 14.83 -14.79 -18.07
C LEU A 224 14.38 -16.19 -17.66
N SER A 225 13.39 -16.24 -16.77
CA SER A 225 12.75 -17.47 -16.34
C SER A 225 11.29 -17.22 -15.96
N THR A 226 10.61 -18.26 -15.47
CA THR A 226 9.23 -18.18 -15.02
C THR A 226 9.05 -17.12 -13.92
N PHE A 227 8.01 -16.32 -14.06
CA PHE A 227 7.62 -15.27 -13.13
C PHE A 227 6.09 -15.23 -13.02
N SER A 228 5.57 -15.17 -11.81
CA SER A 228 4.14 -15.01 -11.59
C SER A 228 3.85 -13.93 -10.55
N ILE A 229 2.64 -13.38 -10.64
CA ILE A 229 2.07 -12.41 -9.71
C ILE A 229 0.73 -12.95 -9.26
N ASN A 230 0.58 -13.19 -7.95
CA ASN A 230 -0.63 -13.74 -7.38
C ASN A 230 -1.26 -12.72 -6.42
N LEU A 231 -2.51 -12.35 -6.68
CA LEU A 231 -3.31 -11.54 -5.76
C LEU A 231 -3.95 -12.45 -4.71
N VAL A 232 -3.70 -12.12 -3.45
CA VAL A 232 -4.23 -12.86 -2.30
C VAL A 232 -5.21 -11.97 -1.53
N ARG A 233 -6.30 -12.58 -1.07
CA ARG A 233 -7.33 -11.96 -0.24
C ARG A 233 -7.43 -12.73 1.08
N VAL A 234 -7.33 -12.01 2.21
CA VAL A 234 -7.25 -12.61 3.54
C VAL A 234 -8.36 -12.05 4.43
N PRO A 235 -9.25 -12.89 4.95
CA PRO A 235 -10.21 -12.44 5.96
C PRO A 235 -9.48 -12.10 7.27
N PHE A 236 -9.98 -11.06 7.96
CA PHE A 236 -9.49 -10.68 9.28
C PHE A 236 -10.66 -10.43 10.23
N ASP A 237 -10.41 -10.49 11.53
CA ASP A 237 -11.42 -10.30 12.57
C ASP A 237 -11.76 -8.82 12.73
N ILE A 238 -12.81 -8.39 12.02
CA ILE A 238 -13.29 -7.00 12.02
C ILE A 238 -13.81 -6.58 13.39
N GLU A 239 -14.52 -7.45 14.11
CA GLU A 239 -15.08 -7.10 15.41
C GLU A 239 -13.97 -6.87 16.44
N LYS A 240 -12.86 -7.59 16.34
CA LYS A 240 -11.69 -7.35 17.16
C LYS A 240 -11.03 -6.00 16.87
N GLU A 241 -10.95 -5.59 15.60
CA GLU A 241 -10.44 -4.25 15.26
C GLU A 241 -11.39 -3.16 15.76
N ILE A 242 -12.70 -3.39 15.69
CA ILE A 242 -13.70 -2.48 16.24
C ILE A 242 -13.57 -2.36 17.77
N GLU A 243 -13.34 -3.46 18.47
CA GLU A 243 -13.09 -3.45 19.92
C GLU A 243 -11.87 -2.58 20.27
N TYR A 244 -10.77 -2.67 19.52
CA TYR A 244 -9.62 -1.79 19.71
C TYR A 244 -9.99 -0.31 19.50
N LEU A 245 -10.75 0.00 18.44
CA LEU A 245 -11.20 1.36 18.16
C LEU A 245 -12.12 1.89 19.27
N GLU A 246 -13.11 1.13 19.72
CA GLU A 246 -14.04 1.51 20.79
C GLU A 246 -13.32 1.82 22.10
N ASN A 247 -12.31 1.03 22.44
CA ASN A 247 -11.49 1.21 23.64
C ASN A 247 -10.39 2.28 23.51
N SER A 248 -10.20 2.87 22.31
CA SER A 248 -9.20 3.91 22.09
C SER A 248 -9.76 5.32 22.35
N ASP A 249 -8.85 6.28 22.51
CA ASP A 249 -9.15 7.71 22.54
C ASP A 249 -8.98 8.39 21.15
N MET A 250 -8.91 7.59 20.07
CA MET A 250 -8.68 8.07 18.73
C MET A 250 -9.81 9.00 18.25
N PRO A 251 -9.50 10.22 17.81
CA PRO A 251 -10.49 11.13 17.28
C PRO A 251 -11.11 10.62 15.98
N GLY A 252 -12.44 10.65 15.88
CA GLY A 252 -13.17 10.26 14.67
C GLY A 252 -13.27 8.74 14.45
N LYS A 253 -12.99 7.94 15.47
CA LYS A 253 -13.12 6.47 15.43
C LYS A 253 -14.49 5.97 14.98
N ASP A 254 -15.57 6.66 15.34
CA ASP A 254 -16.95 6.26 15.00
C ASP A 254 -17.16 6.13 13.48
N LYS A 255 -16.52 7.03 12.70
CA LYS A 255 -16.56 6.94 11.24
C LYS A 255 -15.87 5.68 10.73
N ILE A 256 -14.75 5.31 11.29
CA ILE A 256 -14.01 4.10 10.91
C ILE A 256 -14.78 2.85 11.33
N ILE A 257 -15.33 2.82 12.55
CA ILE A 257 -16.17 1.73 13.05
C ILE A 257 -17.38 1.53 12.13
N LYS A 258 -18.06 2.63 11.75
CA LYS A 258 -19.18 2.57 10.80
C LYS A 258 -18.72 1.97 9.47
N SER A 259 -17.60 2.43 8.92
CA SER A 259 -17.06 1.93 7.65
C SER A 259 -16.74 0.43 7.71
N LEU A 260 -16.13 -0.04 8.80
CA LEU A 260 -15.81 -1.47 8.99
C LEU A 260 -17.09 -2.33 9.09
N ARG A 261 -18.11 -1.86 9.85
CA ARG A 261 -19.37 -2.60 10.03
C ARG A 261 -20.24 -2.65 8.77
N THR A 262 -20.28 -1.58 8.00
CA THR A 262 -21.21 -1.44 6.86
C THR A 262 -20.57 -1.72 5.52
N ALA A 263 -19.26 -1.89 5.48
CA ALA A 263 -18.46 -1.91 4.24
C ALA A 263 -18.76 -0.69 3.33
N SER A 264 -19.07 0.48 3.91
CA SER A 264 -19.41 1.71 3.21
C SER A 264 -18.49 2.86 3.63
N SER A 265 -18.14 3.73 2.69
CA SER A 265 -17.33 4.92 2.93
C SER A 265 -18.14 6.14 3.40
N ASN A 266 -19.47 6.05 3.45
CA ASN A 266 -20.40 7.14 3.77
C ASN A 266 -20.86 7.14 5.22
#